data_38a874c056b9f91f0415b62af123af1b
#
_entry.id   38a874c056b9f91f0415b62af123af1b
#
_cell.length_a   1.000
_cell.length_b   1.000
_cell.length_c   1.000
_cell.angle_alpha   90.00
_cell.angle_beta   90.00
_cell.angle_gamma   90.00
#
_symmetry.space_group_name_H-M   'P 1'
#
loop_
_entity.id
_entity.type
_entity.pdbx_description
1 polymer ?
#
loop_
_entity_poly.entity_id
_entity_poly.type
_entity_poly.pdbx_seq_one_letter_code
_entity_poly.pdbx_strand_id
1 'polypeptide(L)'
;MRLDQNQVIDGFLAFIEKFGKSVGIPVYLEYFPDSKNTAMCVKRNADTVVREAYIGGGYKADVTFSVLVQLSRRDKKNLLDVSRVLYALEAYMQNEEANDFPTLKFDEKTKPIGLDMTSVPAEYEGDGVKLTTFMAGYTLSYEKKGRFE
;
A
#
# COMPACT_ATOMS: atom_id res chain seq x y z
N MET A 1 -12.21 -4.99 16.48
CA MET A 1 -11.77 -5.39 15.13
C MET A 1 -11.65 -4.22 14.15
N ARG A 2 -12.66 -3.36 14.07
CA ARG A 2 -12.59 -2.19 13.16
C ARG A 2 -11.48 -1.21 13.52
N LEU A 3 -11.19 -1.03 14.81
CA LEU A 3 -10.11 -0.14 15.26
C LEU A 3 -8.73 -0.61 14.79
N ASP A 4 -8.53 -1.93 14.75
CA ASP A 4 -7.26 -2.51 14.31
C ASP A 4 -7.05 -2.29 12.82
N GLN A 5 -8.11 -2.46 12.02
CA GLN A 5 -8.04 -2.24 10.58
C GLN A 5 -7.71 -0.79 10.26
N ASN A 6 -8.29 0.16 10.99
CA ASN A 6 -8.01 1.57 10.80
C ASN A 6 -6.55 1.89 11.10
N GLN A 7 -6.00 1.33 12.17
CA GLN A 7 -4.59 1.52 12.53
C GLN A 7 -3.66 0.95 11.46
N VAL A 8 -3.99 -0.22 10.94
CA VAL A 8 -3.21 -0.88 9.90
C VAL A 8 -3.24 -0.04 8.62
N ILE A 9 -4.43 0.44 8.22
CA ILE A 9 -4.59 1.28 7.03
C ILE A 9 -3.82 2.59 7.21
N ASP A 10 -3.96 3.25 8.35
CA ASP A 10 -3.26 4.50 8.62
C ASP A 10 -1.75 4.32 8.62
N GLY A 11 -1.26 3.25 9.23
CA GLY A 11 0.17 2.94 9.26
C GLY A 11 0.72 2.65 7.87
N PHE A 12 -0.03 1.89 7.07
CA PHE A 12 0.36 1.58 5.69
C PHE A 12 0.35 2.86 4.84
N LEU A 13 -0.68 3.68 4.97
CA LEU A 13 -0.76 4.95 4.24
C LEU A 13 0.41 5.86 4.58
N ALA A 14 0.75 5.99 5.86
CA ALA A 14 1.90 6.80 6.29
C ALA A 14 3.21 6.27 5.69
N PHE A 15 3.36 4.95 5.62
CA PHE A 15 4.51 4.30 5.00
C PHE A 15 4.61 4.65 3.52
N ILE A 16 3.49 4.56 2.78
CA ILE A 16 3.45 4.90 1.36
C ILE A 16 3.68 6.40 1.13
N GLU A 17 3.15 7.25 2.01
CA GLU A 17 3.39 8.71 1.94
C GLU A 17 4.88 9.04 2.07
N LYS A 18 5.59 8.32 2.93
CA LYS A 18 7.04 8.47 3.08
C LYS A 18 7.76 8.13 1.77
N PHE A 19 7.35 7.03 1.15
CA PHE A 19 7.88 6.65 -0.16
C PHE A 19 7.58 7.73 -1.19
N GLY A 20 6.33 8.21 -1.24
CA GLY A 20 5.91 9.26 -2.16
C GLY A 20 6.76 10.52 -2.03
N LYS A 21 7.07 10.93 -0.82
CA LYS A 21 7.95 12.08 -0.58
C LYS A 21 9.36 11.84 -1.14
N SER A 22 9.86 10.62 -1.03
CA SER A 22 11.20 10.30 -1.54
C SER A 22 11.29 10.36 -3.05
N VAL A 23 10.19 10.11 -3.76
CA VAL A 23 10.14 10.18 -5.23
C VAL A 23 9.43 11.43 -5.75
N GLY A 24 8.97 12.31 -4.87
CA GLY A 24 8.34 13.56 -5.24
C GLY A 24 6.93 13.43 -5.80
N ILE A 25 6.20 12.41 -5.40
CA ILE A 25 4.83 12.15 -5.86
C ILE A 25 3.86 12.24 -4.67
N PRO A 26 2.82 13.08 -4.74
CA PRO A 26 1.82 13.13 -3.66
C PRO A 26 0.99 11.85 -3.62
N VAL A 27 0.59 11.44 -2.40
CA VAL A 27 -0.14 10.21 -2.16
C VAL A 27 -1.52 10.54 -1.57
N TYR A 28 -2.54 9.91 -2.11
CA TYR A 28 -3.93 10.07 -1.68
C TYR A 28 -4.54 8.72 -1.30
N LEU A 29 -5.58 8.76 -0.48
CA LEU A 29 -6.31 7.56 -0.05
C LEU A 29 -7.63 7.43 -0.80
N GLU A 30 -7.88 6.24 -1.34
CA GLU A 30 -9.12 5.79 -1.99
C GLU A 30 -9.40 6.39 -3.37
N TYR A 31 -9.10 7.65 -3.62
CA TYR A 31 -9.33 8.26 -4.94
C TYR A 31 -8.38 9.41 -5.18
N PHE A 32 -8.14 9.68 -6.46
CA PHE A 32 -7.34 10.83 -6.87
C PHE A 32 -8.11 12.13 -6.68
N PRO A 33 -7.42 13.22 -6.35
CA PRO A 33 -8.06 14.54 -6.36
C PRO A 33 -8.43 14.92 -7.79
N ASP A 34 -9.32 15.88 -7.92
CA ASP A 34 -9.75 16.39 -9.22
C ASP A 34 -8.66 17.28 -9.84
N SER A 35 -7.48 16.74 -9.98
CA SER A 35 -6.35 17.40 -10.60
C SER A 35 -5.74 16.48 -11.66
N LYS A 36 -5.09 17.06 -12.66
CA LYS A 36 -4.46 16.33 -13.75
C LYS A 36 -2.97 16.14 -13.55
N ASN A 37 -2.50 16.30 -12.32
CA ASN A 37 -1.10 16.15 -11.97
C ASN A 37 -0.75 14.70 -11.68
N THR A 38 0.54 14.38 -11.81
CA THR A 38 1.04 13.07 -11.41
C THR A 38 0.77 12.87 -9.92
N ALA A 39 0.17 11.75 -9.59
CA ALA A 39 -0.22 11.44 -8.20
C ALA A 39 -0.29 9.94 -7.99
N MET A 40 -0.20 9.53 -6.73
CA MET A 40 -0.33 8.15 -6.31
C MET A 40 -1.59 8.01 -5.44
N CYS A 41 -2.29 6.90 -5.57
CA CYS A 41 -3.49 6.63 -4.79
C CYS A 41 -3.41 5.23 -4.20
N VAL A 42 -3.73 5.10 -2.93
CA VAL A 42 -3.77 3.81 -2.24
C VAL A 42 -5.22 3.43 -2.01
N LYS A 43 -5.61 2.24 -2.47
CA LYS A 43 -6.95 1.69 -2.27
C LYS A 43 -6.88 0.35 -1.55
N ARG A 44 -7.74 0.15 -0.58
CA ARG A 44 -7.91 -1.16 0.01
C ARG A 44 -8.85 -1.99 -0.88
N ASN A 45 -8.41 -3.17 -1.31
CA ASN A 45 -9.19 -3.98 -2.26
C ASN A 45 -10.32 -4.76 -1.63
N ALA A 46 -10.09 -5.29 -0.42
CA ALA A 46 -11.06 -6.16 0.24
C ALA A 46 -10.87 -6.07 1.74
N ASP A 47 -11.77 -6.70 2.46
CA ASP A 47 -11.64 -6.81 3.90
C ASP A 47 -10.42 -7.66 4.28
N THR A 48 -9.92 -7.43 5.48
CA THR A 48 -8.83 -8.20 6.05
C THR A 48 -9.19 -9.68 6.13
N VAL A 49 -8.29 -10.53 5.66
CA VAL A 49 -8.46 -11.98 5.71
C VAL A 49 -7.65 -12.53 6.90
N VAL A 50 -8.34 -13.07 7.88
CA VAL A 50 -7.68 -13.72 9.01
C VAL A 50 -7.18 -15.09 8.55
N ARG A 51 -5.86 -15.30 8.60
CA ARG A 51 -5.24 -16.53 8.19
C ARG A 51 -5.11 -17.54 9.31
N GLU A 52 -4.83 -17.07 10.50
CA GLU A 52 -4.55 -17.91 11.64
C GLU A 52 -5.03 -17.22 12.89
N ALA A 53 -5.87 -17.90 13.67
CA ALA A 53 -6.39 -17.38 14.93
C ALA A 53 -5.79 -18.16 16.08
N TYR A 54 -5.44 -17.47 17.15
CA TYR A 54 -4.82 -18.08 18.32
C TYR A 54 -5.82 -18.18 19.48
N ILE A 55 -5.56 -19.12 20.38
CA ILE A 55 -6.40 -19.36 21.57
C ILE A 55 -6.54 -18.11 22.43
N GLY A 56 -5.47 -17.31 22.56
CA GLY A 56 -5.47 -16.07 23.34
C GLY A 56 -6.21 -14.89 22.71
N GLY A 57 -6.86 -15.09 21.57
CA GLY A 57 -7.59 -14.04 20.87
C GLY A 57 -6.77 -13.27 19.84
N GLY A 58 -5.47 -13.56 19.75
CA GLY A 58 -4.61 -12.97 18.70
C GLY A 58 -4.82 -13.65 17.36
N TYR A 59 -4.28 -13.06 16.30
CA TYR A 59 -4.42 -13.62 14.96
C TYR A 59 -3.35 -13.07 14.00
N LYS A 60 -3.16 -13.79 12.93
CA LYS A 60 -2.43 -13.32 11.75
C LYS A 60 -3.43 -13.00 10.65
N ALA A 61 -3.22 -11.93 9.96
CA ALA A 61 -4.14 -11.47 8.91
C ALA A 61 -3.39 -10.85 7.75
N ASP A 62 -4.04 -10.88 6.60
CA ASP A 62 -3.57 -10.21 5.40
C ASP A 62 -4.57 -9.16 4.98
N VAL A 63 -4.07 -8.02 4.53
CA VAL A 63 -4.88 -6.99 3.89
C VAL A 63 -4.22 -6.63 2.55
N THR A 64 -5.03 -6.56 1.50
CA THR A 64 -4.56 -6.30 0.15
C THR A 64 -4.89 -4.88 -0.25
N PHE A 65 -3.89 -4.19 -0.80
CA PHE A 65 -4.02 -2.83 -1.29
C PHE A 65 -3.69 -2.77 -2.77
N SER A 66 -4.35 -1.86 -3.48
CA SER A 66 -3.93 -1.44 -4.80
C SER A 66 -3.27 -0.09 -4.70
N VAL A 67 -2.14 0.07 -5.36
CA VAL A 67 -1.48 1.37 -5.49
C VAL A 67 -1.57 1.76 -6.95
N LEU A 68 -2.18 2.92 -7.21
CA LEU A 68 -2.36 3.45 -8.54
C LEU A 68 -1.46 4.67 -8.70
N VAL A 69 -0.81 4.77 -9.84
CA VAL A 69 -0.01 5.95 -10.20
C VAL A 69 -0.59 6.55 -11.45
N GLN A 70 -1.04 7.79 -11.32
CA GLN A 70 -1.59 8.58 -12.42
C GLN A 70 -0.49 9.47 -12.99
N LEU A 71 -0.34 9.47 -14.32
CA LEU A 71 0.62 10.35 -15.00
C LEU A 71 -0.07 11.58 -15.56
N SER A 72 0.53 12.74 -15.34
CA SER A 72 0.09 13.96 -16.00
C SER A 72 0.42 13.89 -17.50
N ARG A 73 -0.24 14.73 -18.32
CA ARG A 73 0.04 14.82 -19.75
C ARG A 73 1.50 15.18 -20.06
N ARG A 74 2.14 15.91 -19.16
CA ARG A 74 3.55 16.31 -19.32
C ARG A 74 4.48 15.12 -19.21
N ASP A 75 4.07 14.10 -18.44
CA ASP A 75 4.90 12.95 -18.11
C ASP A 75 4.60 11.74 -18.97
N LYS A 76 3.68 11.84 -19.94
CA LYS A 76 3.31 10.72 -20.83
C LYS A 76 4.47 10.13 -21.62
N LYS A 77 5.53 10.89 -21.81
CA LYS A 77 6.73 10.43 -22.50
C LYS A 77 7.48 9.37 -21.70
N ASN A 78 7.19 9.24 -20.41
CA ASN A 78 7.90 8.37 -19.49
C ASN A 78 7.02 7.22 -19.00
N LEU A 79 6.23 6.61 -19.87
CA LEU A 79 5.36 5.48 -19.52
C LEU A 79 6.10 4.35 -18.84
N LEU A 80 7.36 4.09 -19.24
CA LEU A 80 8.20 3.10 -18.61
C LEU A 80 8.57 3.48 -17.19
N ASP A 81 8.63 4.77 -16.88
CA ASP A 81 9.02 5.24 -15.55
C ASP A 81 7.94 4.99 -14.50
N VAL A 82 6.68 4.87 -14.90
CA VAL A 82 5.57 4.58 -13.97
C VAL A 82 5.68 3.16 -13.42
N SER A 83 5.93 2.19 -14.29
CA SER A 83 6.19 0.82 -13.84
C SER A 83 7.38 0.79 -12.90
N ARG A 84 8.41 1.58 -13.18
CA ARG A 84 9.59 1.69 -12.33
C ARG A 84 9.26 2.24 -10.95
N VAL A 85 8.33 3.20 -10.85
CA VAL A 85 7.89 3.74 -9.56
C VAL A 85 7.25 2.63 -8.72
N LEU A 86 6.37 1.83 -9.34
CA LEU A 86 5.71 0.74 -8.62
C LEU A 86 6.69 -0.38 -8.25
N TYR A 87 7.66 -0.69 -9.09
CA TYR A 87 8.72 -1.64 -8.75
C TYR A 87 9.67 -1.07 -7.70
N ALA A 88 9.92 0.23 -7.71
CA ALA A 88 10.70 0.89 -6.67
C ALA A 88 9.98 0.82 -5.31
N LEU A 89 8.65 0.92 -5.32
CA LEU A 89 7.86 0.72 -4.11
C LEU A 89 8.00 -0.71 -3.59
N GLU A 90 7.99 -1.70 -4.49
CA GLU A 90 8.24 -3.09 -4.10
C GLU A 90 9.61 -3.23 -3.43
N ALA A 91 10.65 -2.65 -4.03
CA ALA A 91 11.99 -2.70 -3.46
C ALA A 91 12.05 -2.01 -2.10
N TYR A 92 11.33 -0.89 -1.95
CA TYR A 92 11.23 -0.17 -0.69
C TYR A 92 10.56 -1.05 0.39
N MET A 93 9.51 -1.78 0.01
CA MET A 93 8.82 -2.71 0.90
C MET A 93 9.73 -3.89 1.29
N GLN A 94 10.46 -4.45 0.33
CA GLN A 94 11.40 -5.55 0.60
C GLN A 94 12.51 -5.11 1.55
N ASN A 95 13.01 -3.90 1.39
CA ASN A 95 14.02 -3.33 2.27
C ASN A 95 13.46 -3.13 3.69
N GLU A 96 12.23 -2.68 3.80
CA GLU A 96 11.56 -2.50 5.08
C GLU A 96 11.43 -3.84 5.81
N GLU A 97 10.96 -4.88 5.11
CA GLU A 97 10.83 -6.22 5.67
C GLU A 97 12.19 -6.79 6.09
N ALA A 98 13.22 -6.63 5.24
CA ALA A 98 14.56 -7.12 5.53
C ALA A 98 15.18 -6.48 6.77
N ASN A 99 14.79 -5.26 7.10
CA ASN A 99 15.29 -4.53 8.26
C ASN A 99 14.33 -4.57 9.46
N ASP A 100 13.39 -5.51 9.47
CA ASP A 100 12.42 -5.74 10.54
C ASP A 100 11.51 -4.53 10.80
N PHE A 101 11.04 -3.91 9.73
CA PHE A 101 10.03 -2.84 9.74
C PHE A 101 10.40 -1.64 10.62
N PRO A 102 11.50 -0.94 10.31
CA PRO A 102 11.88 0.23 11.10
C PRO A 102 10.93 1.43 10.94
N THR A 103 10.22 1.51 9.83
CA THR A 103 9.35 2.65 9.47
C THR A 103 7.86 2.34 9.63
N LEU A 104 7.44 1.15 9.19
CA LEU A 104 6.05 0.71 9.28
C LEU A 104 5.74 0.27 10.69
N LYS A 105 5.03 1.11 11.43
CA LYS A 105 4.71 0.88 12.83
C LYS A 105 3.21 0.94 13.06
N PHE A 106 2.75 0.05 13.90
CA PHE A 106 1.38 0.03 14.41
C PHE A 106 1.41 0.22 15.92
N ASP A 107 0.40 -0.24 16.63
CA ASP A 107 0.40 -0.19 18.08
C ASP A 107 1.27 -1.30 18.68
N GLU A 108 1.33 -1.35 20.02
CA GLU A 108 2.17 -2.33 20.73
C GLU A 108 1.78 -3.78 20.48
N LYS A 109 0.51 -4.02 20.17
CA LYS A 109 -0.04 -5.37 19.99
C LYS A 109 -0.12 -5.81 18.55
N THR A 110 0.10 -4.90 17.60
CA THR A 110 0.01 -5.18 16.17
C THR A 110 1.39 -5.02 15.54
N LYS A 111 1.85 -6.08 14.90
CA LYS A 111 3.19 -6.11 14.30
C LYS A 111 3.10 -6.50 12.83
N PRO A 112 3.73 -5.73 11.91
CA PRO A 112 3.84 -6.16 10.53
C PRO A 112 4.76 -7.37 10.43
N ILE A 113 4.43 -8.33 9.58
CA ILE A 113 5.24 -9.54 9.37
C ILE A 113 5.60 -9.78 7.91
N GLY A 114 4.95 -9.11 6.97
CA GLY A 114 5.31 -9.24 5.56
C GLY A 114 4.70 -8.16 4.69
N LEU A 115 5.42 -7.81 3.64
CA LEU A 115 4.98 -6.89 2.59
C LEU A 115 5.40 -7.47 1.25
N ASP A 116 4.43 -7.77 0.38
CA ASP A 116 4.71 -8.36 -0.92
C ASP A 116 3.92 -7.68 -2.03
N MET A 117 4.52 -7.59 -3.22
CA MET A 117 3.79 -7.25 -4.42
C MET A 117 3.07 -8.51 -4.90
N THR A 118 1.75 -8.47 -4.96
CA THR A 118 0.94 -9.62 -5.35
C THR A 118 0.34 -9.51 -6.75
N SER A 119 0.37 -8.30 -7.33
CA SER A 119 0.02 -8.07 -8.73
C SER A 119 1.03 -7.12 -9.33
N VAL A 120 1.63 -7.51 -10.46
CA VAL A 120 2.63 -6.67 -11.15
C VAL A 120 1.98 -5.41 -11.73
N PRO A 121 2.75 -4.34 -11.93
CA PRO A 121 2.23 -3.12 -12.53
C PRO A 121 1.58 -3.37 -13.89
N ALA A 122 0.37 -2.85 -14.07
CA ALA A 122 -0.36 -2.96 -15.32
C ALA A 122 -1.18 -1.69 -15.53
N GLU A 123 -1.46 -1.38 -16.78
CA GLU A 123 -2.29 -0.23 -17.10
C GLU A 123 -3.70 -0.45 -16.57
N TYR A 124 -4.21 0.53 -15.85
CA TYR A 124 -5.55 0.49 -15.28
C TYR A 124 -6.50 1.26 -16.20
N GLU A 125 -7.49 0.59 -16.75
CA GLU A 125 -8.52 1.20 -17.56
C GLU A 125 -9.66 1.65 -16.65
N GLY A 126 -9.56 2.89 -16.21
CA GLY A 126 -10.64 3.51 -15.44
C GLY A 126 -11.61 4.26 -16.35
N ASP A 127 -12.74 4.64 -15.80
CA ASP A 127 -13.81 5.32 -16.50
C ASP A 127 -13.38 6.62 -17.18
N GLY A 128 -13.30 6.62 -18.52
CA GLY A 128 -13.11 7.80 -19.33
C GLY A 128 -11.93 8.70 -18.98
N VAL A 129 -10.94 8.15 -18.32
CA VAL A 129 -9.81 8.92 -17.81
C VAL A 129 -8.89 9.32 -18.94
N LYS A 130 -8.69 10.62 -19.11
CA LYS A 130 -7.77 11.19 -20.09
C LYS A 130 -6.31 11.01 -19.70
N LEU A 131 -6.05 10.46 -18.51
CA LEU A 131 -4.71 10.28 -17.97
C LEU A 131 -4.37 8.79 -17.93
N THR A 132 -3.11 8.49 -18.20
CA THR A 132 -2.64 7.11 -18.07
C THR A 132 -2.44 6.77 -16.60
N THR A 133 -3.03 5.65 -16.19
CA THR A 133 -2.94 5.18 -14.80
C THR A 133 -2.43 3.75 -14.81
N PHE A 134 -1.46 3.45 -13.96
CA PHE A 134 -0.96 2.10 -13.72
C PHE A 134 -1.33 1.66 -12.31
N MET A 135 -1.55 0.37 -12.14
CA MET A 135 -1.94 -0.21 -10.86
C MET A 135 -1.08 -1.43 -10.56
N ALA A 136 -0.69 -1.56 -9.30
CA ALA A 136 -0.07 -2.78 -8.78
C ALA A 136 -0.76 -3.16 -7.48
N GLY A 137 -0.78 -4.47 -7.18
CA GLY A 137 -1.36 -4.99 -5.95
C GLY A 137 -0.29 -5.35 -4.95
N TYR A 138 -0.53 -5.07 -3.68
CA TYR A 138 0.38 -5.36 -2.58
C TYR A 138 -0.39 -5.97 -1.42
N THR A 139 0.24 -6.91 -0.73
CA THR A 139 -0.35 -7.53 0.45
C THR A 139 0.51 -7.23 1.67
N LEU A 140 -0.13 -6.71 2.70
CA LEU A 140 0.47 -6.52 4.01
C LEU A 140 -0.02 -7.64 4.92
N SER A 141 0.92 -8.39 5.48
CA SER A 141 0.62 -9.42 6.48
C SER A 141 1.02 -8.87 7.84
N TYR A 142 0.17 -9.06 8.82
CA TYR A 142 0.44 -8.59 10.18
C TYR A 142 -0.07 -9.58 11.21
N GLU A 143 0.49 -9.46 12.41
CA GLU A 143 0.06 -10.27 13.55
C GLU A 143 -0.44 -9.35 14.64
N LYS A 144 -1.58 -9.68 15.21
CA LYS A 144 -2.11 -8.99 16.37
C LYS A 144 -2.09 -9.93 17.55
N LYS A 145 -1.54 -9.44 18.68
CA LYS A 145 -1.53 -10.18 19.93
C LYS A 145 -2.90 -10.14 20.57
N GLY A 146 -3.26 -11.25 21.21
CA GLY A 146 -4.50 -11.35 21.93
C GLY A 146 -4.49 -10.54 23.23
N ARG A 147 -5.65 -10.50 23.87
CA ARG A 147 -5.87 -9.72 25.09
C ARG A 147 -4.92 -10.10 26.22
N PHE A 148 -4.50 -11.36 26.27
CA PHE A 148 -3.67 -11.91 27.33
C PHE A 148 -2.22 -12.19 26.92
N GLU A 149 -1.82 -11.70 25.80
CA GLU A 149 -0.46 -11.90 25.27
C GLU A 149 0.43 -10.67 25.45
#